data_0b90a4c7c8e45b7af8e6f605ddd959da
#
_entry.id   0b90a4c7c8e45b7af8e6f605ddd959da
#
_cell.length_a   1.000
_cell.length_b   1.000
_cell.length_c   1.000
_cell.angle_alpha   90.00
_cell.angle_beta   90.00
_cell.angle_gamma   90.00
#
_symmetry.space_group_name_H-M   'P 1'
#
loop_
_entity.id
_entity.type
_entity.pdbx_description
1 polymer ?
#
loop_
_entity_poly.entity_id
_entity_poly.type
_entity_poly.pdbx_seq_one_letter_code
_entity_poly.pdbx_strand_id
1 'polypeptide(L)'
;MFKIGLTGGIASGKSTVLTYFKDKGIPYIDADIVAREVVEPGTEGLEAIVKAFGANVLHDDGTLNREALGAIVFHNEEKRRQLNDCLKEHIRNRIMELTAHYESNRTAILIYDIPLLIEGEWYTMMDEVWLVYVNEPTQIERLMSRNGFSKEDALARIQSQMRLDDKRSFADVIIDNNGTPQELIAQLDTIWNERLEHLLQKPL
;
A
#
# COMPACT_ATOMS: atom_id res chain seq x y z
N MET A 1 -10.33 -14.47 -11.03
CA MET A 1 -10.23 -13.09 -10.48
C MET A 1 -8.98 -12.44 -11.00
N PHE A 2 -9.07 -11.25 -11.58
CA PHE A 2 -7.92 -10.48 -12.07
C PHE A 2 -7.34 -9.63 -10.94
N LYS A 3 -6.06 -9.79 -10.65
CA LYS A 3 -5.37 -9.21 -9.48
C LYS A 3 -4.49 -8.05 -9.93
N ILE A 4 -4.80 -6.84 -9.46
CA ILE A 4 -4.06 -5.63 -9.79
C ILE A 4 -3.30 -5.16 -8.56
N GLY A 5 -1.97 -5.13 -8.63
CA GLY A 5 -1.14 -4.51 -7.60
C GLY A 5 -1.01 -3.01 -7.84
N LEU A 6 -1.66 -2.18 -7.04
CA LEU A 6 -1.54 -0.74 -7.11
C LEU A 6 -0.45 -0.25 -6.16
N THR A 7 0.57 0.37 -6.72
CA THR A 7 1.69 0.92 -5.97
C THR A 7 2.01 2.36 -6.38
N GLY A 8 2.88 2.99 -5.62
CA GLY A 8 3.33 4.35 -5.87
C GLY A 8 4.27 4.80 -4.74
N GLY A 9 4.92 5.92 -4.92
CA GLY A 9 5.73 6.53 -3.85
C GLY A 9 4.90 7.44 -2.96
N ILE A 10 5.53 7.89 -1.89
CA ILE A 10 4.95 8.92 -1.03
C ILE A 10 4.57 10.14 -1.88
N ALA A 11 3.39 10.72 -1.64
CA ALA A 11 2.83 11.86 -2.37
C ALA A 11 2.59 11.64 -3.89
N SER A 12 2.62 10.40 -4.40
CA SER A 12 2.31 10.12 -5.81
C SER A 12 0.84 10.32 -6.18
N GLY A 13 -0.08 10.33 -5.19
CA GLY A 13 -1.52 10.43 -5.43
C GLY A 13 -2.22 9.07 -5.62
N LYS A 14 -1.59 7.97 -5.16
CA LYS A 14 -2.16 6.61 -5.21
C LYS A 14 -3.59 6.53 -4.64
N SER A 15 -3.87 7.24 -3.55
CA SER A 15 -5.21 7.28 -2.95
C SER A 15 -6.29 7.86 -3.87
N THR A 16 -5.96 8.84 -4.70
CA THR A 16 -6.89 9.41 -5.69
C THR A 16 -7.23 8.37 -6.76
N VAL A 17 -6.23 7.65 -7.24
CA VAL A 17 -6.41 6.56 -8.20
C VAL A 17 -7.26 5.43 -7.60
N LEU A 18 -6.96 5.02 -6.37
CA LEU A 18 -7.74 4.01 -5.67
C LEU A 18 -9.21 4.43 -5.51
N THR A 19 -9.45 5.69 -5.11
CA THR A 19 -10.81 6.23 -4.96
C THR A 19 -11.58 6.16 -6.26
N TYR A 20 -10.97 6.51 -7.39
CA TYR A 20 -11.60 6.40 -8.70
C TYR A 20 -12.13 4.98 -8.98
N PHE A 21 -11.32 3.94 -8.75
CA PHE A 21 -11.74 2.56 -8.99
C PHE A 21 -12.73 2.05 -7.94
N LYS A 22 -12.65 2.51 -6.71
CA LYS A 22 -13.69 2.27 -5.68
C LYS A 22 -15.05 2.79 -6.12
N ASP A 23 -15.11 4.00 -6.66
CA ASP A 23 -16.35 4.63 -7.13
C ASP A 23 -16.94 3.88 -8.34
N LYS A 24 -16.10 3.14 -9.09
CA LYS A 24 -16.51 2.20 -10.14
C LYS A 24 -16.95 0.82 -9.59
N GLY A 25 -16.92 0.62 -8.26
CA GLY A 25 -17.34 -0.62 -7.61
C GLY A 25 -16.29 -1.72 -7.58
N ILE A 26 -15.02 -1.41 -7.85
CA ILE A 26 -13.91 -2.38 -7.74
C ILE A 26 -13.53 -2.56 -6.27
N PRO A 27 -13.58 -3.80 -5.72
CA PRO A 27 -13.11 -4.10 -4.38
C PRO A 27 -11.57 -4.00 -4.30
N TYR A 28 -11.09 -3.76 -3.09
CA TYR A 28 -9.66 -3.63 -2.84
C TYR A 28 -9.27 -4.19 -1.47
N ILE A 29 -8.00 -4.58 -1.35
CA ILE A 29 -7.31 -4.90 -0.09
C ILE A 29 -6.27 -3.82 0.15
N ASP A 30 -6.37 -3.12 1.28
CA ASP A 30 -5.43 -2.10 1.72
C ASP A 30 -4.45 -2.72 2.72
N ALA A 31 -3.18 -2.82 2.34
CA ALA A 31 -2.15 -3.43 3.19
C ALA A 31 -1.88 -2.63 4.48
N ASP A 32 -2.13 -1.32 4.49
CA ASP A 32 -1.99 -0.50 5.70
C ASP A 32 -3.14 -0.78 6.69
N ILE A 33 -4.35 -1.07 6.19
CA ILE A 33 -5.47 -1.54 7.03
C ILE A 33 -5.15 -2.93 7.56
N VAL A 34 -4.74 -3.86 6.71
CA VAL A 34 -4.36 -5.23 7.12
C VAL A 34 -3.26 -5.20 8.19
N ALA A 35 -2.22 -4.36 8.03
CA ALA A 35 -1.16 -4.20 9.03
C ALA A 35 -1.67 -3.68 10.38
N ARG A 36 -2.81 -3.00 10.40
CA ARG A 36 -3.47 -2.61 11.66
C ARG A 36 -4.32 -3.72 12.25
N GLU A 37 -5.06 -4.46 11.41
CA GLU A 37 -5.89 -5.58 11.84
C GLU A 37 -5.08 -6.69 12.52
N VAL A 38 -3.93 -7.06 11.96
CA VAL A 38 -3.11 -8.17 12.48
C VAL A 38 -2.46 -7.89 13.83
N VAL A 39 -2.58 -6.66 14.35
CA VAL A 39 -2.06 -6.26 15.66
C VAL A 39 -3.16 -5.78 16.62
N GLU A 40 -4.41 -6.11 16.31
CA GLU A 40 -5.54 -5.88 17.23
C GLU A 40 -5.47 -6.84 18.44
N PRO A 41 -6.09 -6.49 19.58
CA PRO A 41 -6.11 -7.36 20.75
C PRO A 41 -6.60 -8.78 20.43
N GLY A 42 -5.86 -9.79 20.89
CA GLY A 42 -6.17 -11.20 20.68
C GLY A 42 -5.65 -11.79 19.36
N THR A 43 -4.85 -11.05 18.60
CA THR A 43 -4.20 -11.56 17.38
C THR A 43 -2.81 -12.11 17.68
N GLU A 44 -2.40 -13.14 16.91
CA GLU A 44 -1.04 -13.68 16.97
C GLU A 44 0.04 -12.64 16.61
N GLY A 45 -0.28 -11.67 15.75
CA GLY A 45 0.63 -10.57 15.39
C GLY A 45 0.91 -9.64 16.55
N LEU A 46 -0.10 -9.31 17.38
CA LEU A 46 0.13 -8.54 18.60
C LEU A 46 0.96 -9.33 19.62
N GLU A 47 0.68 -10.62 19.77
CA GLU A 47 1.49 -11.50 20.65
C GLU A 47 2.95 -11.58 20.19
N ALA A 48 3.19 -11.64 18.89
CA ALA A 48 4.53 -11.62 18.31
C ALA A 48 5.27 -10.30 18.62
N ILE A 49 4.58 -9.14 18.53
CA ILE A 49 5.14 -7.84 18.93
C ILE A 49 5.49 -7.84 20.42
N VAL A 50 4.59 -8.26 21.29
CA VAL A 50 4.83 -8.30 22.74
C VAL A 50 6.01 -9.20 23.09
N LYS A 51 6.13 -10.35 22.44
CA LYS A 51 7.26 -11.28 22.60
C LYS A 51 8.58 -10.65 22.16
N ALA A 52 8.58 -9.84 21.09
CA ALA A 52 9.79 -9.24 20.54
C ALA A 52 10.23 -7.94 21.24
N PHE A 53 9.27 -7.15 21.76
CA PHE A 53 9.51 -5.79 22.27
C PHE A 53 9.13 -5.60 23.74
N GLY A 54 8.45 -6.58 24.36
CA GLY A 54 8.00 -6.52 25.74
C GLY A 54 6.59 -5.93 25.89
N ALA A 55 5.98 -6.12 27.07
CA ALA A 55 4.61 -5.67 27.34
C ALA A 55 4.47 -4.13 27.45
N ASN A 56 5.55 -3.40 27.60
CA ASN A 56 5.56 -1.92 27.65
C ASN A 56 5.15 -1.26 26.33
N VAL A 57 4.99 -2.03 25.26
CA VAL A 57 4.42 -1.55 23.98
C VAL A 57 2.89 -1.67 23.93
N LEU A 58 2.24 -2.02 25.03
CA LEU A 58 0.79 -2.05 25.15
C LEU A 58 0.27 -0.89 25.99
N HIS A 59 -0.96 -0.49 25.75
CA HIS A 59 -1.78 0.30 26.66
C HIS A 59 -2.38 -0.60 27.76
N ASP A 60 -2.93 0.00 28.80
CA ASP A 60 -3.56 -0.71 29.92
C ASP A 60 -4.78 -1.56 29.48
N ASP A 61 -5.41 -1.19 28.38
CA ASP A 61 -6.54 -1.92 27.78
C ASP A 61 -6.11 -3.07 26.86
N GLY A 62 -4.80 -3.33 26.74
CA GLY A 62 -4.23 -4.39 25.91
C GLY A 62 -4.08 -4.05 24.44
N THR A 63 -4.41 -2.84 24.01
CA THR A 63 -4.18 -2.37 22.64
C THR A 63 -2.72 -1.97 22.40
N LEU A 64 -2.25 -2.03 21.15
CA LEU A 64 -0.89 -1.66 20.79
C LEU A 64 -0.65 -0.14 20.96
N ASN A 65 0.27 0.23 21.83
CA ASN A 65 0.79 1.59 21.95
C ASN A 65 1.79 1.87 20.80
N ARG A 66 1.25 2.37 19.68
CA ARG A 66 2.05 2.65 18.47
C ARG A 66 3.10 3.71 18.68
N GLU A 67 2.90 4.64 19.61
CA GLU A 67 3.87 5.68 19.96
C GLU A 67 5.07 5.06 20.70
N ALA A 68 4.81 4.23 21.70
CA ALA A 68 5.86 3.53 22.45
C ALA A 68 6.68 2.60 21.54
N LEU A 69 5.99 1.81 20.68
CA LEU A 69 6.68 0.95 19.70
C LEU A 69 7.46 1.80 18.69
N GLY A 70 6.87 2.89 18.20
CA GLY A 70 7.50 3.84 17.29
C GLY A 70 8.80 4.40 17.86
N ALA A 71 8.81 4.81 19.14
CA ALA A 71 10.02 5.32 19.82
C ALA A 71 11.16 4.28 19.85
N ILE A 72 10.82 2.98 19.95
CA ILE A 72 11.83 1.90 19.94
C ILE A 72 12.41 1.70 18.54
N VAL A 73 11.57 1.75 17.49
CA VAL A 73 12.00 1.35 16.15
C VAL A 73 12.46 2.50 15.26
N PHE A 74 12.05 3.75 15.58
CA PHE A 74 12.23 4.89 14.67
C PHE A 74 13.71 5.19 14.38
N HIS A 75 14.57 5.15 15.40
CA HIS A 75 16.00 5.43 15.28
C HIS A 75 16.88 4.17 15.28
N ASN A 76 16.27 2.97 15.19
CA ASN A 76 16.98 1.70 15.24
C ASN A 76 16.57 0.81 14.06
N GLU A 77 17.46 0.71 13.08
CA GLU A 77 17.22 -0.06 11.85
C GLU A 77 17.05 -1.57 12.14
N GLU A 78 17.81 -2.12 13.07
CA GLU A 78 17.72 -3.52 13.47
C GLU A 78 16.35 -3.81 14.10
N LYS A 79 15.89 -2.94 15.01
CA LYS A 79 14.56 -3.05 15.63
C LYS A 79 13.44 -2.88 14.62
N ARG A 80 13.58 -1.98 13.66
CA ARG A 80 12.63 -1.82 12.56
C ARG A 80 12.57 -3.07 11.70
N ARG A 81 13.71 -3.69 11.36
CA ARG A 81 13.75 -4.96 10.65
C ARG A 81 13.10 -6.08 11.48
N GLN A 82 13.42 -6.18 12.77
CA GLN A 82 12.80 -7.15 13.69
C GLN A 82 11.26 -7.02 13.71
N LEU A 83 10.72 -5.78 13.74
CA LEU A 83 9.28 -5.55 13.68
C LEU A 83 8.68 -6.02 12.34
N ASN A 84 9.32 -5.68 11.23
CA ASN A 84 8.86 -6.10 9.92
C ASN A 84 8.86 -7.63 9.78
N ASP A 85 9.93 -8.29 10.24
CA ASP A 85 10.07 -9.74 10.15
C ASP A 85 9.01 -10.46 11.00
N CYS A 86 8.70 -9.96 12.21
CA CYS A 86 7.70 -10.59 13.07
C CYS A 86 6.26 -10.41 12.54
N LEU A 87 5.97 -9.38 11.74
CA LEU A 87 4.63 -9.13 11.20
C LEU A 87 4.42 -9.64 9.77
N LYS A 88 5.51 -9.90 9.03
CA LYS A 88 5.47 -10.25 7.60
C LYS A 88 4.51 -11.39 7.30
N GLU A 89 4.60 -12.51 8.04
CA GLU A 89 3.76 -13.68 7.82
C GLU A 89 2.31 -13.43 8.24
N HIS A 90 2.06 -12.71 9.31
CA HIS A 90 0.70 -12.39 9.77
C HIS A 90 -0.03 -11.50 8.73
N ILE A 91 0.66 -10.49 8.20
CA ILE A 91 0.13 -9.62 7.13
C ILE A 91 -0.14 -10.46 5.88
N ARG A 92 0.82 -11.33 5.49
CA ARG A 92 0.69 -12.18 4.32
C ARG A 92 -0.51 -13.11 4.44
N ASN A 93 -0.63 -13.82 5.56
CA ASN A 93 -1.73 -14.74 5.79
C ASN A 93 -3.08 -14.02 5.75
N ARG A 94 -3.17 -12.85 6.36
CA ARG A 94 -4.41 -12.06 6.34
C ARG A 94 -4.80 -11.59 4.94
N ILE A 95 -3.84 -11.12 4.13
CA ILE A 95 -4.08 -10.77 2.73
C ILE A 95 -4.55 -12.00 1.94
N MET A 96 -3.96 -13.19 2.17
CA MET A 96 -4.38 -14.41 1.48
C MET A 96 -5.78 -14.86 1.88
N GLU A 97 -6.17 -14.74 3.15
CA GLU A 97 -7.54 -15.00 3.62
C GLU A 97 -8.56 -14.08 2.93
N LEU A 98 -8.26 -12.76 2.89
CA LEU A 98 -9.11 -11.79 2.20
C LEU A 98 -9.20 -12.10 0.70
N THR A 99 -8.09 -12.47 0.08
CA THR A 99 -8.04 -12.89 -1.33
C THR A 99 -8.95 -14.08 -1.58
N ALA A 100 -8.85 -15.14 -0.76
CA ALA A 100 -9.70 -16.33 -0.86
C ALA A 100 -11.19 -16.00 -0.67
N HIS A 101 -11.51 -15.06 0.22
CA HIS A 101 -12.88 -14.58 0.39
C HIS A 101 -13.41 -13.93 -0.88
N TYR A 102 -12.64 -13.04 -1.53
CA TYR A 102 -13.06 -12.43 -2.80
C TYR A 102 -13.14 -13.45 -3.94
N GLU A 103 -12.24 -14.43 -3.99
CA GLU A 103 -12.31 -15.52 -4.96
C GLU A 103 -13.57 -16.37 -4.79
N SER A 104 -13.93 -16.73 -3.56
CA SER A 104 -15.15 -17.50 -3.26
C SER A 104 -16.43 -16.76 -3.63
N ASN A 105 -16.41 -15.42 -3.58
CA ASN A 105 -17.50 -14.55 -4.00
C ASN A 105 -17.50 -14.26 -5.53
N ARG A 106 -16.64 -14.96 -6.29
CA ARG A 106 -16.52 -14.80 -7.75
C ARG A 106 -16.24 -13.35 -8.17
N THR A 107 -15.44 -12.64 -7.38
CA THR A 107 -15.01 -11.29 -7.70
C THR A 107 -14.22 -11.30 -9.01
N ALA A 108 -14.60 -10.47 -9.99
CA ALA A 108 -13.93 -10.45 -11.29
C ALA A 108 -12.55 -9.76 -11.20
N ILE A 109 -12.45 -8.64 -10.49
CA ILE A 109 -11.26 -7.80 -10.35
C ILE A 109 -11.05 -7.47 -8.89
N LEU A 110 -9.81 -7.54 -8.41
CA LEU A 110 -9.41 -7.13 -7.05
C LEU A 110 -8.15 -6.25 -7.13
N ILE A 111 -8.20 -5.09 -6.50
CA ILE A 111 -7.02 -4.21 -6.36
C ILE A 111 -6.34 -4.48 -5.03
N TYR A 112 -5.03 -4.65 -5.06
CA TYR A 112 -4.15 -4.72 -3.88
C TYR A 112 -3.44 -3.38 -3.73
N ASP A 113 -3.88 -2.58 -2.78
CA ASP A 113 -3.26 -1.29 -2.45
C ASP A 113 -2.07 -1.50 -1.50
N ILE A 114 -0.88 -1.65 -2.07
CA ILE A 114 0.35 -1.97 -1.34
C ILE A 114 1.45 -0.94 -1.70
N PRO A 115 1.78 0.00 -0.80
CA PRO A 115 2.82 1.01 -1.07
C PRO A 115 4.19 0.40 -1.39
N LEU A 116 4.57 -0.66 -0.66
CA LEU A 116 5.83 -1.40 -0.81
C LEU A 116 5.65 -2.70 -1.61
N LEU A 117 4.83 -2.67 -2.64
CA LEU A 117 4.48 -3.84 -3.45
C LEU A 117 5.69 -4.51 -4.10
N ILE A 118 6.64 -3.72 -4.57
CA ILE A 118 7.83 -4.19 -5.26
C ILE A 118 8.88 -4.61 -4.24
N GLU A 119 9.15 -3.79 -3.25
CA GLU A 119 10.12 -4.06 -2.19
C GLU A 119 9.76 -5.31 -1.36
N GLY A 120 8.47 -5.58 -1.20
CA GLY A 120 7.94 -6.76 -0.53
C GLY A 120 7.71 -7.97 -1.43
N GLU A 121 8.10 -7.89 -2.71
CA GLU A 121 7.94 -8.94 -3.73
C GLU A 121 6.48 -9.39 -3.98
N TRP A 122 5.50 -8.57 -3.58
CA TRP A 122 4.09 -8.85 -3.79
C TRP A 122 3.68 -8.85 -5.27
N TYR A 123 4.45 -8.14 -6.10
CA TYR A 123 4.21 -8.05 -7.54
C TYR A 123 4.17 -9.43 -8.21
N THR A 124 4.86 -10.44 -7.67
CA THR A 124 4.89 -11.81 -8.21
C THR A 124 3.55 -12.55 -8.13
N MET A 125 2.60 -12.02 -7.34
CA MET A 125 1.26 -12.58 -7.15
C MET A 125 0.18 -11.81 -7.93
N MET A 126 0.56 -10.75 -8.63
CA MET A 126 -0.35 -9.88 -9.38
C MET A 126 -0.39 -10.29 -10.85
N ASP A 127 -1.54 -10.14 -11.48
CA ASP A 127 -1.68 -10.28 -12.93
C ASP A 127 -1.16 -9.04 -13.65
N GLU A 128 -1.33 -7.85 -13.04
CA GLU A 128 -0.73 -6.60 -13.48
C GLU A 128 -0.27 -5.75 -12.29
N VAL A 129 0.82 -5.02 -12.48
CA VAL A 129 1.35 -4.01 -11.55
C VAL A 129 1.08 -2.62 -12.11
N TRP A 130 0.34 -1.82 -11.35
CA TRP A 130 0.01 -0.46 -11.72
C TRP A 130 0.76 0.52 -10.83
N LEU A 131 1.58 1.37 -11.44
CA LEU A 131 2.38 2.37 -10.77
C LEU A 131 1.79 3.75 -10.92
N VAL A 132 1.39 4.38 -9.82
CA VAL A 132 1.08 5.81 -9.81
C VAL A 132 2.39 6.59 -9.71
N TYR A 133 2.72 7.25 -10.80
CA TYR A 133 4.01 7.90 -11.00
C TYR A 133 3.91 9.43 -10.92
N VAL A 134 4.87 10.03 -10.25
CA VAL A 134 5.22 11.44 -10.36
C VAL A 134 6.74 11.58 -10.30
N ASN A 135 7.28 12.64 -10.84
CA ASN A 135 8.71 12.93 -10.71
C ASN A 135 9.07 13.39 -9.28
N GLU A 136 10.33 13.27 -8.91
CA GLU A 136 10.82 13.62 -7.58
C GLU A 136 10.54 15.09 -7.19
N PRO A 137 10.73 16.10 -8.08
CA PRO A 137 10.35 17.47 -7.75
C PRO A 137 8.89 17.62 -7.34
N THR A 138 7.96 16.96 -8.03
CA THR A 138 6.53 16.96 -7.68
C THR A 138 6.26 16.29 -6.35
N GLN A 139 6.95 15.17 -6.02
CA GLN A 139 6.85 14.54 -4.69
C GLN A 139 7.27 15.50 -3.58
N ILE A 140 8.42 16.18 -3.75
CA ILE A 140 8.94 17.14 -2.78
C ILE A 140 7.95 18.28 -2.58
N GLU A 141 7.49 18.90 -3.65
CA GLU A 141 6.52 20.01 -3.60
C GLU A 141 5.24 19.62 -2.86
N ARG A 142 4.68 18.46 -3.20
CA ARG A 142 3.45 17.96 -2.56
C ARG A 142 3.65 17.65 -1.09
N LEU A 143 4.79 17.09 -0.68
CA LEU A 143 5.10 16.81 0.73
C LEU A 143 5.28 18.09 1.53
N MET A 144 6.00 19.07 0.99
CA MET A 144 6.16 20.37 1.63
C MET A 144 4.83 21.09 1.79
N SER A 145 4.01 21.12 0.73
CA SER A 145 2.71 21.81 0.74
C SER A 145 1.70 21.15 1.66
N ARG A 146 1.59 19.81 1.63
CA ARG A 146 0.56 19.07 2.39
C ARG A 146 0.90 18.94 3.87
N ASN A 147 2.17 18.71 4.18
CA ASN A 147 2.61 18.31 5.52
C ASN A 147 3.45 19.39 6.23
N GLY A 148 3.82 20.47 5.54
CA GLY A 148 4.69 21.50 6.10
C GLY A 148 6.14 21.02 6.34
N PHE A 149 6.56 19.93 5.68
CA PHE A 149 7.93 19.43 5.82
C PHE A 149 8.96 20.38 5.21
N SER A 150 10.19 20.40 5.76
CA SER A 150 11.33 20.97 5.08
C SER A 150 11.65 20.14 3.82
N LYS A 151 12.44 20.71 2.92
CA LYS A 151 12.90 19.99 1.73
C LYS A 151 13.75 18.77 2.11
N GLU A 152 14.57 18.89 3.14
CA GLU A 152 15.42 17.85 3.68
C GLU A 152 14.57 16.68 4.24
N ASP A 153 13.55 17.01 5.01
CA ASP A 153 12.62 16.00 5.57
C ASP A 153 11.82 15.30 4.47
N ALA A 154 11.39 16.05 3.45
CA ALA A 154 10.69 15.49 2.30
C ALA A 154 11.59 14.51 1.53
N LEU A 155 12.83 14.89 1.26
CA LEU A 155 13.82 14.03 0.60
C LEU A 155 14.13 12.77 1.40
N ALA A 156 14.36 12.89 2.71
CA ALA A 156 14.61 11.74 3.57
C ALA A 156 13.47 10.70 3.51
N ARG A 157 12.21 11.17 3.46
CA ARG A 157 11.04 10.29 3.33
C ARG A 157 10.94 9.64 1.95
N ILE A 158 11.23 10.37 0.89
CA ILE A 158 11.26 9.83 -0.49
C ILE A 158 12.34 8.74 -0.59
N GLN A 159 13.54 9.01 -0.05
CA GLN A 159 14.68 8.09 -0.08
C GLN A 159 14.51 6.86 0.82
N SER A 160 13.53 6.84 1.72
CA SER A 160 13.21 5.65 2.53
C SER A 160 12.45 4.57 1.75
N GLN A 161 12.04 4.85 0.51
CA GLN A 161 11.37 3.93 -0.41
C GLN A 161 12.21 3.76 -1.69
N MET A 162 11.94 2.70 -2.46
CA MET A 162 12.48 2.58 -3.82
C MET A 162 12.05 3.78 -4.66
N ARG A 163 12.96 4.33 -5.46
CA ARG A 163 12.65 5.47 -6.34
C ARG A 163 11.56 5.10 -7.32
N LEU A 164 10.66 6.04 -7.61
CA LEU A 164 9.57 5.79 -8.58
C LEU A 164 10.09 5.47 -9.98
N ASP A 165 11.23 6.06 -10.38
CA ASP A 165 11.88 5.72 -11.65
C ASP A 165 12.32 4.25 -11.72
N ASP A 166 12.83 3.71 -10.61
CA ASP A 166 13.26 2.31 -10.53
C ASP A 166 12.05 1.36 -10.54
N LYS A 167 10.93 1.76 -9.92
CA LYS A 167 9.67 1.01 -9.93
C LYS A 167 9.06 0.86 -11.33
N ARG A 168 9.37 1.75 -12.27
CA ARG A 168 8.83 1.70 -13.64
C ARG A 168 9.14 0.41 -14.37
N SER A 169 10.28 -0.21 -14.09
CA SER A 169 10.68 -1.49 -14.71
C SER A 169 9.83 -2.69 -14.29
N PHE A 170 9.06 -2.55 -13.21
CA PHE A 170 8.15 -3.58 -12.69
C PHE A 170 6.69 -3.34 -13.08
N ALA A 171 6.38 -2.18 -13.67
CA ALA A 171 5.00 -1.78 -13.92
C ALA A 171 4.53 -2.17 -15.32
N ASP A 172 3.36 -2.82 -15.39
CA ASP A 172 2.63 -3.08 -16.63
C ASP A 172 1.84 -1.85 -17.08
N VAL A 173 1.39 -1.04 -16.11
CA VAL A 173 0.67 0.22 -16.36
C VAL A 173 1.29 1.33 -15.53
N ILE A 174 1.65 2.42 -16.18
CA ILE A 174 2.13 3.65 -15.52
C ILE A 174 1.01 4.69 -15.60
N ILE A 175 0.53 5.13 -14.44
CA ILE A 175 -0.47 6.18 -14.29
C ILE A 175 0.29 7.47 -13.96
N ASP A 176 0.48 8.32 -14.95
CA ASP A 176 1.21 9.59 -14.77
C ASP A 176 0.32 10.62 -14.06
N ASN A 177 0.74 11.03 -12.88
CA ASN A 177 0.04 12.01 -12.05
C ASN A 177 0.86 13.31 -11.85
N ASN A 178 1.70 13.67 -12.83
CA ASN A 178 2.40 14.97 -12.84
C ASN A 178 1.51 16.12 -13.29
N GLY A 179 0.47 15.82 -14.06
CA GLY A 179 -0.42 16.80 -14.65
C GLY A 179 -1.55 17.26 -13.73
N THR A 180 -2.59 17.75 -14.36
CA THR A 180 -3.83 18.23 -13.71
C THR A 180 -4.71 17.07 -13.25
N PRO A 181 -5.63 17.28 -12.29
CA PRO A 181 -6.62 16.28 -11.93
C PRO A 181 -7.48 15.81 -13.12
N GLN A 182 -7.79 16.68 -14.06
CA GLN A 182 -8.58 16.37 -15.27
C GLN A 182 -7.82 15.41 -16.19
N GLU A 183 -6.52 15.61 -16.38
CA GLU A 183 -5.67 14.71 -17.17
C GLU A 183 -5.55 13.34 -16.50
N LEU A 184 -5.42 13.30 -15.17
CA LEU A 184 -5.44 12.03 -14.44
C LEU A 184 -6.75 11.28 -14.66
N ILE A 185 -7.91 11.92 -14.51
CA ILE A 185 -9.22 11.28 -14.71
C ILE A 185 -9.36 10.78 -16.14
N ALA A 186 -9.01 11.57 -17.16
CA ALA A 186 -9.05 11.12 -18.54
C ALA A 186 -8.20 9.87 -18.80
N GLN A 187 -7.01 9.79 -18.17
CA GLN A 187 -6.14 8.63 -18.24
C GLN A 187 -6.80 7.41 -17.57
N LEU A 188 -7.41 7.61 -16.39
CA LEU A 188 -8.12 6.53 -15.67
C LEU A 188 -9.35 6.04 -16.42
N ASP A 189 -10.11 6.92 -17.08
CA ASP A 189 -11.23 6.55 -17.96
C ASP A 189 -10.76 5.69 -19.15
N THR A 190 -9.60 6.03 -19.74
CA THR A 190 -9.00 5.22 -20.81
C THR A 190 -8.62 3.83 -20.30
N ILE A 191 -7.94 3.75 -19.16
CA ILE A 191 -7.55 2.46 -18.54
C ILE A 191 -8.79 1.63 -18.21
N TRP A 192 -9.85 2.26 -17.66
CA TRP A 192 -11.11 1.60 -17.37
C TRP A 192 -11.71 0.95 -18.61
N ASN A 193 -11.91 1.74 -19.65
CA ASN A 193 -12.59 1.29 -20.88
C ASN A 193 -11.78 0.20 -21.64
N GLU A 194 -10.46 0.36 -21.71
CA GLU A 194 -9.61 -0.52 -22.51
C GLU A 194 -9.22 -1.81 -21.78
N ARG A 195 -9.09 -1.77 -20.43
CA ARG A 195 -8.52 -2.89 -19.69
C ARG A 195 -9.50 -3.59 -18.75
N LEU A 196 -10.44 -2.88 -18.12
CA LEU A 196 -11.21 -3.43 -17.02
C LEU A 196 -12.67 -3.69 -17.34
N GLU A 197 -13.31 -2.83 -18.09
CA GLU A 197 -14.77 -2.91 -18.31
C GLU A 197 -15.18 -4.28 -18.88
N HIS A 198 -14.42 -4.80 -19.82
CA HIS A 198 -14.72 -6.10 -20.45
C HIS A 198 -14.56 -7.30 -19.48
N LEU A 199 -13.74 -7.16 -18.41
CA LEU A 199 -13.58 -8.21 -17.39
C LEU A 199 -14.81 -8.32 -16.49
N LEU A 200 -15.55 -7.23 -16.31
CA LEU A 200 -16.78 -7.21 -15.51
C LEU A 200 -18.00 -7.72 -16.32
N GLN A 201 -17.93 -7.69 -17.65
CA GLN A 201 -19.03 -8.10 -18.53
C GLN A 201 -19.00 -9.60 -18.87
N LYS A 202 -17.93 -10.33 -18.53
CA LYS A 202 -17.88 -11.78 -18.74
C LYS A 202 -18.79 -12.48 -17.75
N PRO A 203 -19.80 -13.28 -18.19
CA PRO A 203 -20.55 -14.13 -17.28
C PRO A 203 -19.59 -15.12 -16.62
N LEU A 204 -19.63 -15.20 -15.30
CA LEU A 204 -18.87 -16.11 -14.44
C LEU A 204 -19.43 -17.54 -14.55
#